data_a01d9944f741ed929e5f9661d8cb48aa
#
_entry.id   a01d9944f741ed929e5f9661d8cb48aa
#
_cell.length_a   1.000
_cell.length_b   1.000
_cell.length_c   1.000
_cell.angle_alpha   90.00
_cell.angle_beta   90.00
_cell.angle_gamma   90.00
#
_symmetry.space_group_name_H-M   'P 1'
#
loop_
_entity.id
_entity.type
_entity.pdbx_description
1 polymer ?
#
loop_
_entity_poly.entity_id
_entity_poly.type
_entity_poly.pdbx_seq_one_letter_code
_entity_poly.pdbx_strand_id
1 'polypeptide(L)'
;MTLTNIATSALPQLVAHRGNAHEFPENTLPALRSALELGAKYIEFDVHLSADRMPVVMHDTNLKRCAGIDRDALEMSWQQLSETNVGEASRFSDRYLDICIPSLTQVVELLAGFPEVTAFVELKRASLQKYGNELFIHRVCESLKPIAAQAVIISFDLPAIHYVQRNSNYRVGWVLPEYNSLTSLKAEATVPQYLFCDHQKLPADGSRLWRGPWQWAIYEVTSAELAVHLFERGTHLIETMEIRSMLRQLRNYQSRNPA
;
A
#
# COMPACT_ATOMS: atom_id res chain seq x y z
N MET A 1 -13.95 -36.81 18.33
CA MET A 1 -13.09 -36.05 17.42
C MET A 1 -12.93 -34.68 18.04
N THR A 2 -11.79 -34.45 18.62
CA THR A 2 -11.40 -33.26 19.40
C THR A 2 -11.27 -32.06 18.48
N LEU A 3 -12.10 -31.07 18.74
CA LEU A 3 -11.93 -29.74 18.14
C LEU A 3 -10.58 -29.18 18.66
N THR A 4 -9.61 -29.12 17.78
CA THR A 4 -8.32 -28.50 18.05
C THR A 4 -8.59 -27.03 18.39
N ASN A 5 -8.31 -26.65 19.61
CA ASN A 5 -8.21 -25.29 20.10
C ASN A 5 -7.38 -24.50 19.12
N ILE A 6 -8.02 -23.58 18.39
CA ILE A 6 -7.32 -22.47 17.73
C ILE A 6 -6.93 -21.54 18.88
N ALA A 7 -5.69 -21.69 19.33
CA ALA A 7 -5.08 -20.76 20.28
C ALA A 7 -5.13 -19.36 19.69
N THR A 8 -6.04 -18.57 20.15
CA THR A 8 -5.91 -17.37 20.98
C THR A 8 -5.11 -16.20 20.43
N SER A 9 -5.81 -15.11 20.23
CA SER A 9 -5.34 -13.71 20.27
C SER A 9 -4.39 -13.19 19.18
N ALA A 10 -4.24 -13.82 18.06
CA ALA A 10 -3.63 -13.14 16.93
C ALA A 10 -4.64 -12.15 16.35
N LEU A 11 -4.32 -10.85 16.42
CA LEU A 11 -5.03 -9.80 15.70
C LEU A 11 -4.42 -9.65 14.30
N PRO A 12 -5.17 -9.14 13.31
CA PRO A 12 -4.58 -8.81 12.03
C PRO A 12 -3.49 -7.76 12.20
N GLN A 13 -2.46 -7.83 11.37
CA GLN A 13 -1.46 -6.78 11.33
C GLN A 13 -1.96 -5.63 10.45
N LEU A 14 -1.56 -4.40 10.80
CA LEU A 14 -2.00 -3.22 10.06
C LEU A 14 -0.95 -2.79 9.02
N VAL A 15 -1.45 -2.42 7.85
CA VAL A 15 -0.70 -1.72 6.81
C VAL A 15 -1.11 -0.26 6.81
N ALA A 16 -0.15 0.65 6.93
CA ALA A 16 -0.40 2.08 6.84
C ALA A 16 -0.52 2.49 5.36
N HIS A 17 -1.74 2.69 4.89
CA HIS A 17 -2.09 3.04 3.51
C HIS A 17 -1.68 4.48 3.21
N ARG A 18 -0.71 4.67 2.31
CA ARG A 18 -0.06 5.95 1.99
C ARG A 18 0.53 6.65 3.22
N GLY A 19 0.97 5.84 4.22
CA GLY A 19 1.43 6.31 5.51
C GLY A 19 0.31 6.58 6.52
N ASN A 20 0.51 7.52 7.44
CA ASN A 20 -0.53 8.01 8.37
C ASN A 20 -1.39 9.08 7.67
N ALA A 21 -2.11 8.67 6.63
CA ALA A 21 -2.80 9.57 5.70
C ALA A 21 -4.00 10.30 6.33
N HIS A 22 -4.51 9.82 7.46
CA HIS A 22 -5.58 10.53 8.19
C HIS A 22 -5.07 11.83 8.85
N GLU A 23 -3.83 11.84 9.35
CA GLU A 23 -3.27 12.96 10.10
C GLU A 23 -2.31 13.83 9.28
N PHE A 24 -1.78 13.30 8.17
CA PHE A 24 -0.83 13.95 7.27
C PHE A 24 -1.27 13.83 5.82
N PRO A 25 -0.80 14.72 4.93
CA PRO A 25 -1.00 14.54 3.49
C PRO A 25 -0.46 13.17 3.03
N GLU A 26 -1.27 12.44 2.28
CA GLU A 26 -0.95 11.08 1.84
C GLU A 26 0.31 11.02 0.97
N ASN A 27 0.99 9.85 0.97
CA ASN A 27 2.16 9.62 0.11
C ASN A 27 3.32 10.62 0.32
N THR A 28 3.43 11.22 1.50
CA THR A 28 4.48 12.21 1.84
C THR A 28 5.44 11.65 2.87
N LEU A 29 6.66 12.20 2.92
CA LEU A 29 7.64 11.80 3.93
C LEU A 29 7.12 11.94 5.37
N PRO A 30 6.42 13.04 5.75
CA PRO A 30 5.82 13.13 7.09
C PRO A 30 4.78 12.06 7.37
N ALA A 31 3.91 11.71 6.40
CA ALA A 31 2.91 10.65 6.57
C ALA A 31 3.55 9.28 6.80
N LEU A 32 4.56 8.94 5.97
CA LEU A 32 5.30 7.68 6.08
C LEU A 32 6.09 7.61 7.39
N ARG A 33 6.83 8.66 7.73
CA ARG A 33 7.59 8.75 9.00
C ARG A 33 6.66 8.60 10.21
N SER A 34 5.53 9.29 10.23
CA SER A 34 4.56 9.19 11.32
C SER A 34 4.05 7.76 11.50
N ALA A 35 3.75 7.03 10.41
CA ALA A 35 3.33 5.64 10.50
C ALA A 35 4.44 4.74 11.06
N LEU A 36 5.68 4.94 10.64
CA LEU A 36 6.85 4.21 11.13
C LEU A 36 7.11 4.45 12.62
N GLU A 37 7.05 5.70 13.07
CA GLU A 37 7.20 6.09 14.47
C GLU A 37 6.08 5.57 15.38
N LEU A 38 4.89 5.34 14.83
CA LEU A 38 3.78 4.65 15.51
C LEU A 38 4.01 3.14 15.64
N GLY A 39 5.05 2.61 15.02
CA GLY A 39 5.42 1.20 15.06
C GLY A 39 4.71 0.34 14.00
N ALA A 40 4.22 0.94 12.92
CA ALA A 40 3.69 0.18 11.78
C ALA A 40 4.78 -0.75 11.22
N LYS A 41 4.45 -2.04 11.08
CA LYS A 41 5.35 -3.05 10.50
C LYS A 41 5.17 -3.20 9.00
N TYR A 42 4.09 -2.67 8.48
CA TYR A 42 3.78 -2.64 7.06
C TYR A 42 3.33 -1.24 6.68
N ILE A 43 3.88 -0.73 5.59
CA ILE A 43 3.43 0.52 4.97
C ILE A 43 3.17 0.28 3.49
N GLU A 44 2.33 1.11 2.93
CA GLU A 44 2.04 1.11 1.51
C GLU A 44 2.19 2.53 0.97
N PHE A 45 2.62 2.65 -0.29
CA PHE A 45 2.67 3.91 -1.03
C PHE A 45 2.67 3.69 -2.54
N ASP A 46 2.18 4.69 -3.26
CA ASP A 46 1.96 4.68 -4.70
C ASP A 46 3.12 5.28 -5.47
N VAL A 47 3.52 4.68 -6.59
CA VAL A 47 4.63 5.18 -7.41
C VAL A 47 4.19 5.46 -8.84
N HIS A 48 4.62 6.63 -9.33
CA HIS A 48 4.56 7.06 -10.71
C HIS A 48 5.95 7.41 -11.27
N LEU A 49 6.02 7.72 -12.57
CA LEU A 49 7.18 8.41 -13.16
C LEU A 49 6.80 9.85 -13.54
N SER A 50 7.70 10.78 -13.27
CA SER A 50 7.65 12.13 -13.86
C SER A 50 7.89 12.13 -15.38
N ALA A 51 7.71 13.27 -16.05
CA ALA A 51 7.96 13.41 -17.50
C ALA A 51 9.41 13.06 -17.87
N ASP A 52 10.37 13.38 -17.01
CA ASP A 52 11.79 13.04 -17.15
C ASP A 52 12.17 11.68 -16.53
N ARG A 53 11.16 10.83 -16.27
CA ARG A 53 11.30 9.42 -15.85
C ARG A 53 11.94 9.22 -14.47
N MET A 54 11.78 10.16 -13.55
CA MET A 54 12.14 10.01 -12.15
C MET A 54 10.99 9.32 -11.41
N PRO A 55 11.22 8.23 -10.63
CA PRO A 55 10.19 7.66 -9.77
C PRO A 55 9.80 8.62 -8.64
N VAL A 56 8.50 8.93 -8.54
CA VAL A 56 7.90 9.85 -7.58
C VAL A 56 6.77 9.16 -6.84
N VAL A 57 6.53 9.57 -5.58
CA VAL A 57 5.54 8.93 -4.72
C VAL A 57 4.30 9.80 -4.62
N MET A 58 3.21 9.33 -5.25
CA MET A 58 1.92 10.00 -5.29
C MET A 58 0.84 9.07 -5.85
N HIS A 59 -0.43 9.29 -5.50
CA HIS A 59 -1.53 8.44 -5.96
C HIS A 59 -2.14 8.88 -7.30
N ASP A 60 -2.64 10.14 -7.36
CA ASP A 60 -3.35 10.66 -8.53
C ASP A 60 -2.37 11.23 -9.56
N THR A 61 -2.64 11.03 -10.84
CA THR A 61 -1.91 11.76 -11.90
C THR A 61 -2.31 13.22 -11.96
N ASN A 62 -3.57 13.55 -11.66
CA ASN A 62 -4.02 14.94 -11.59
C ASN A 62 -3.81 15.51 -10.18
N LEU A 63 -3.10 16.62 -10.09
CA LEU A 63 -2.70 17.26 -8.84
C LEU A 63 -3.81 18.06 -8.14
N LYS A 64 -5.02 18.10 -8.70
CA LYS A 64 -6.12 18.93 -8.19
C LYS A 64 -6.51 18.60 -6.76
N ARG A 65 -6.58 17.32 -6.41
CA ARG A 65 -7.00 16.88 -5.07
C ARG A 65 -5.95 17.21 -4.00
N CYS A 66 -4.69 16.91 -4.26
CA CYS A 66 -3.62 17.06 -3.26
C CYS A 66 -2.97 18.45 -3.26
N ALA A 67 -2.89 19.12 -4.43
CA ALA A 67 -2.20 20.40 -4.60
C ALA A 67 -3.10 21.57 -5.02
N GLY A 68 -4.38 21.31 -5.34
CA GLY A 68 -5.29 22.35 -5.83
C GLY A 68 -5.02 22.82 -7.27
N ILE A 69 -4.08 22.19 -7.98
CA ILE A 69 -3.67 22.55 -9.36
C ILE A 69 -4.20 21.52 -10.36
N ASP A 70 -4.89 21.98 -11.39
CA ASP A 70 -5.40 21.12 -12.45
C ASP A 70 -4.31 20.85 -13.49
N ARG A 71 -3.35 19.99 -13.17
CA ARG A 71 -2.24 19.56 -14.02
C ARG A 71 -1.98 18.07 -13.88
N ASP A 72 -1.56 17.45 -14.97
CA ASP A 72 -1.11 16.05 -14.97
C ASP A 72 0.37 15.98 -14.54
N ALA A 73 0.64 15.31 -13.44
CA ALA A 73 1.99 15.10 -12.91
C ALA A 73 2.90 14.33 -13.88
N LEU A 74 2.32 13.44 -14.70
CA LEU A 74 3.09 12.69 -15.69
C LEU A 74 3.63 13.56 -16.83
N GLU A 75 3.15 14.81 -16.95
CA GLU A 75 3.64 15.82 -17.91
C GLU A 75 4.61 16.82 -17.23
N MET A 76 4.91 16.65 -15.94
CA MET A 76 5.79 17.53 -15.19
C MET A 76 7.15 16.86 -14.95
N SER A 77 8.24 17.66 -15.04
CA SER A 77 9.57 17.20 -14.65
C SER A 77 9.67 16.96 -13.13
N TRP A 78 10.64 16.16 -12.71
CA TRP A 78 10.94 15.98 -11.29
C TRP A 78 11.17 17.31 -10.56
N GLN A 79 11.89 18.26 -11.18
CA GLN A 79 12.10 19.56 -10.59
C GLN A 79 10.76 20.25 -10.28
N GLN A 80 9.84 20.27 -11.23
CA GLN A 80 8.51 20.88 -11.03
C GLN A 80 7.70 20.16 -9.94
N LEU A 81 7.75 18.81 -9.90
CA LEU A 81 7.03 18.02 -8.89
C LEU A 81 7.61 18.21 -7.49
N SER A 82 8.94 18.26 -7.37
CA SER A 82 9.61 18.47 -6.08
C SER A 82 9.37 19.83 -5.45
N GLU A 83 8.92 20.80 -6.24
CA GLU A 83 8.53 22.14 -5.79
C GLU A 83 7.01 22.28 -5.64
N THR A 84 6.24 21.24 -6.00
CA THR A 84 4.76 21.25 -5.92
C THR A 84 4.32 20.89 -4.49
N ASN A 85 3.66 21.86 -3.83
CA ASN A 85 3.05 21.62 -2.53
C ASN A 85 1.86 20.66 -2.66
N VAL A 86 1.85 19.62 -1.84
CA VAL A 86 0.78 18.60 -1.76
C VAL A 86 0.22 18.51 -0.33
N GLY A 87 0.12 19.63 0.35
CA GLY A 87 -0.36 19.75 1.72
C GLY A 87 -1.85 19.48 1.92
N GLU A 88 -2.59 19.14 0.85
CA GLU A 88 -4.02 18.86 0.86
C GLU A 88 -4.82 19.93 1.63
N ALA A 89 -4.72 21.18 1.19
CA ALA A 89 -5.33 22.33 1.86
C ALA A 89 -6.84 22.18 2.12
N SER A 90 -7.55 21.41 1.31
CA SER A 90 -8.96 21.07 1.52
C SER A 90 -9.23 20.24 2.78
N ARG A 91 -8.21 19.48 3.28
CA ARG A 91 -8.27 18.65 4.49
C ARG A 91 -7.59 19.29 5.68
N PHE A 92 -6.48 19.97 5.45
CA PHE A 92 -5.56 20.41 6.49
C PHE A 92 -5.36 21.92 6.57
N SER A 93 -6.07 22.71 5.72
CA SER A 93 -5.89 24.16 5.61
C SER A 93 -4.42 24.52 5.30
N ASP A 94 -3.83 25.39 6.07
CA ASP A 94 -2.45 25.88 5.90
C ASP A 94 -1.39 25.09 6.71
N ARG A 95 -1.81 23.98 7.34
CA ARG A 95 -0.94 23.22 8.26
C ARG A 95 0.30 22.62 7.60
N TYR A 96 0.23 22.32 6.29
CA TYR A 96 1.26 21.57 5.55
C TYR A 96 1.70 22.27 4.26
N LEU A 97 1.89 23.58 4.31
CA LEU A 97 2.24 24.40 3.13
C LEU A 97 3.64 24.09 2.54
N ASP A 98 4.54 23.50 3.33
CA ASP A 98 5.91 23.20 2.90
C ASP A 98 6.12 21.74 2.48
N ILE A 99 5.05 20.94 2.42
CA ILE A 99 5.15 19.54 2.04
C ILE A 99 5.01 19.40 0.53
N CYS A 100 6.05 18.84 -0.10
CA CYS A 100 6.09 18.59 -1.53
C CYS A 100 6.07 17.09 -1.85
N ILE A 101 5.86 16.75 -3.13
CA ILE A 101 5.90 15.37 -3.65
C ILE A 101 7.31 14.81 -3.42
N PRO A 102 7.46 13.66 -2.75
CA PRO A 102 8.78 13.05 -2.58
C PRO A 102 9.16 12.20 -3.79
N SER A 103 10.46 12.10 -4.07
CA SER A 103 11.00 11.05 -4.93
C SER A 103 10.96 9.70 -4.22
N LEU A 104 10.95 8.60 -4.99
CA LEU A 104 11.09 7.26 -4.43
C LEU A 104 12.44 7.10 -3.69
N THR A 105 13.50 7.75 -4.15
CA THR A 105 14.80 7.74 -3.47
C THR A 105 14.72 8.30 -2.05
N GLN A 106 14.04 9.42 -1.85
CA GLN A 106 13.84 9.99 -0.50
C GLN A 106 13.04 9.07 0.41
N VAL A 107 12.04 8.36 -0.13
CA VAL A 107 11.27 7.37 0.62
C VAL A 107 12.15 6.16 0.97
N VAL A 108 13.00 5.69 0.06
CA VAL A 108 13.96 4.61 0.29
C VAL A 108 14.97 4.99 1.39
N GLU A 109 15.49 6.22 1.38
CA GLU A 109 16.38 6.74 2.42
C GLU A 109 15.69 6.74 3.80
N LEU A 110 14.41 7.15 3.86
CA LEU A 110 13.64 7.07 5.09
C LEU A 110 13.50 5.61 5.58
N LEU A 111 13.14 4.69 4.68
CA LEU A 111 12.89 3.29 5.01
C LEU A 111 14.15 2.51 5.38
N ALA A 112 15.32 2.90 4.89
CA ALA A 112 16.59 2.30 5.28
C ALA A 112 16.86 2.41 6.80
N GLY A 113 16.26 3.40 7.48
CA GLY A 113 16.29 3.53 8.94
C GLY A 113 15.35 2.58 9.70
N PHE A 114 14.52 1.79 9.00
CA PHE A 114 13.51 0.88 9.58
C PHE A 114 13.57 -0.50 8.93
N PRO A 115 14.67 -1.26 9.10
CA PRO A 115 14.91 -2.48 8.33
C PRO A 115 13.93 -3.63 8.59
N GLU A 116 13.15 -3.57 9.65
CA GLU A 116 12.12 -4.56 10.00
C GLU A 116 10.74 -4.30 9.36
N VAL A 117 10.58 -3.17 8.66
CA VAL A 117 9.32 -2.78 8.03
C VAL A 117 9.23 -3.36 6.63
N THR A 118 8.10 -3.93 6.27
CA THR A 118 7.77 -4.30 4.89
C THR A 118 7.07 -3.14 4.19
N ALA A 119 7.58 -2.74 3.03
CA ALA A 119 7.03 -1.67 2.21
C ALA A 119 6.34 -2.25 0.96
N PHE A 120 5.04 -2.04 0.84
CA PHE A 120 4.28 -2.31 -0.36
C PHE A 120 4.37 -1.12 -1.29
N VAL A 121 4.90 -1.34 -2.49
CA VAL A 121 5.19 -0.32 -3.49
C VAL A 121 4.25 -0.52 -4.67
N GLU A 122 3.19 0.30 -4.77
CA GLU A 122 2.22 0.14 -5.83
C GLU A 122 2.69 0.79 -7.14
N LEU A 123 2.80 -0.05 -8.18
CA LEU A 123 3.02 0.43 -9.55
C LEU A 123 1.70 0.90 -10.15
N LYS A 124 1.57 2.22 -10.35
CA LYS A 124 0.33 2.82 -10.86
C LYS A 124 0.15 2.60 -12.37
N ARG A 125 -1.05 2.17 -12.75
CA ARG A 125 -1.39 1.81 -14.13
C ARG A 125 -1.13 2.94 -15.14
N ALA A 126 -1.38 4.20 -14.77
CA ALA A 126 -1.17 5.32 -15.67
C ALA A 126 0.30 5.43 -16.12
N SER A 127 1.25 5.20 -15.21
CA SER A 127 2.67 5.15 -15.57
C SER A 127 3.05 3.91 -16.38
N LEU A 128 2.46 2.73 -16.06
CA LEU A 128 2.65 1.53 -16.88
C LEU A 128 2.15 1.73 -18.31
N GLN A 129 1.00 2.37 -18.48
CA GLN A 129 0.42 2.67 -19.80
C GLN A 129 1.26 3.70 -20.59
N LYS A 130 1.75 4.73 -19.91
CA LYS A 130 2.52 5.81 -20.57
C LYS A 130 3.94 5.38 -20.94
N TYR A 131 4.63 4.66 -20.05
CA TYR A 131 6.06 4.39 -20.19
C TYR A 131 6.39 2.91 -20.52
N GLY A 132 5.41 2.03 -20.42
CA GLY A 132 5.59 0.58 -20.57
C GLY A 132 6.19 -0.09 -19.33
N ASN A 133 5.97 -1.41 -19.24
CA ASN A 133 6.40 -2.21 -18.09
C ASN A 133 7.91 -2.18 -17.90
N GLU A 134 8.66 -2.38 -18.97
CA GLU A 134 10.13 -2.48 -18.91
C GLU A 134 10.77 -1.25 -18.29
N LEU A 135 10.49 -0.07 -18.84
CA LEU A 135 11.10 1.17 -18.37
C LEU A 135 10.67 1.50 -16.94
N PHE A 136 9.37 1.47 -16.67
CA PHE A 136 8.86 1.88 -15.36
C PHE A 136 9.32 0.94 -14.25
N ILE A 137 9.16 -0.36 -14.45
CA ILE A 137 9.54 -1.36 -13.44
C ILE A 137 11.05 -1.35 -13.21
N HIS A 138 11.86 -1.22 -14.28
CA HIS A 138 13.31 -1.10 -14.15
C HIS A 138 13.70 0.10 -13.28
N ARG A 139 13.13 1.30 -13.54
CA ARG A 139 13.41 2.51 -12.76
C ARG A 139 13.04 2.36 -11.28
N VAL A 140 11.88 1.75 -10.99
CA VAL A 140 11.44 1.50 -9.62
C VAL A 140 12.36 0.48 -8.95
N CYS A 141 12.65 -0.64 -9.58
CA CYS A 141 13.53 -1.67 -9.02
C CYS A 141 14.93 -1.14 -8.72
N GLU A 142 15.51 -0.30 -9.60
CA GLU A 142 16.81 0.33 -9.36
C GLU A 142 16.76 1.23 -8.10
N SER A 143 15.71 2.03 -7.93
CA SER A 143 15.56 2.88 -6.76
C SER A 143 15.39 2.08 -5.47
N LEU A 144 14.73 0.91 -5.53
CA LEU A 144 14.46 0.07 -4.37
C LEU A 144 15.64 -0.82 -3.93
N LYS A 145 16.74 -0.89 -4.68
CA LYS A 145 17.89 -1.76 -4.35
C LYS A 145 18.38 -1.66 -2.89
N PRO A 146 18.51 -0.46 -2.29
CA PRO A 146 18.99 -0.35 -0.91
C PRO A 146 18.09 -1.03 0.12
N ILE A 147 16.79 -1.20 -0.19
CA ILE A 147 15.78 -1.81 0.67
C ILE A 147 15.13 -3.04 0.04
N ALA A 148 15.80 -3.72 -0.88
CA ALA A 148 15.21 -4.81 -1.66
C ALA A 148 14.59 -5.92 -0.81
N ALA A 149 15.17 -6.23 0.35
CA ALA A 149 14.65 -7.25 1.27
C ALA A 149 13.32 -6.85 1.95
N GLN A 150 13.06 -5.54 2.08
CA GLN A 150 11.86 -4.99 2.68
C GLN A 150 10.75 -4.77 1.65
N ALA A 151 11.10 -4.52 0.40
CA ALA A 151 10.17 -4.12 -0.64
C ALA A 151 9.34 -5.30 -1.18
N VAL A 152 8.06 -5.04 -1.39
CA VAL A 152 7.12 -5.89 -2.12
C VAL A 152 6.49 -5.03 -3.20
N ILE A 153 6.65 -5.40 -4.45
CA ILE A 153 6.04 -4.66 -5.56
C ILE A 153 4.60 -5.13 -5.76
N ILE A 154 3.67 -4.21 -5.70
CA ILE A 154 2.25 -4.51 -5.90
C ILE A 154 1.69 -3.73 -7.08
N SER A 155 0.63 -4.23 -7.69
CA SER A 155 -0.11 -3.53 -8.75
C SER A 155 -1.46 -4.18 -9.00
N PHE A 156 -2.41 -3.40 -9.53
CA PHE A 156 -3.61 -3.92 -10.18
C PHE A 156 -3.32 -4.54 -11.56
N ASP A 157 -2.19 -4.17 -12.17
CA ASP A 157 -1.81 -4.65 -13.51
C ASP A 157 -1.12 -6.01 -13.42
N LEU A 158 -1.85 -7.08 -13.74
CA LEU A 158 -1.32 -8.44 -13.69
C LEU A 158 -0.14 -8.68 -14.64
N PRO A 159 -0.13 -8.15 -15.89
CA PRO A 159 1.05 -8.19 -16.74
C PRO A 159 2.31 -7.57 -16.11
N ALA A 160 2.17 -6.46 -15.38
CA ALA A 160 3.29 -5.86 -14.67
C ALA A 160 3.82 -6.76 -13.54
N ILE A 161 2.92 -7.41 -12.77
CA ILE A 161 3.31 -8.40 -11.76
C ILE A 161 4.08 -9.57 -12.37
N HIS A 162 3.61 -10.11 -13.49
CA HIS A 162 4.33 -11.17 -14.21
C HIS A 162 5.69 -10.68 -14.74
N TYR A 163 5.79 -9.42 -15.16
CA TYR A 163 7.07 -8.85 -15.60
C TYR A 163 8.06 -8.77 -14.43
N VAL A 164 7.64 -8.28 -13.25
CA VAL A 164 8.46 -8.24 -12.03
C VAL A 164 8.96 -9.64 -11.66
N GLN A 165 8.08 -10.64 -11.62
CA GLN A 165 8.43 -12.04 -11.28
C GLN A 165 9.47 -12.64 -12.21
N ARG A 166 9.44 -12.31 -13.51
CA ARG A 166 10.36 -12.88 -14.50
C ARG A 166 11.71 -12.16 -14.55
N ASN A 167 11.75 -10.88 -14.20
CA ASN A 167 12.92 -10.01 -14.44
C ASN A 167 13.56 -9.48 -13.16
N SER A 168 13.08 -9.90 -11.97
CA SER A 168 13.63 -9.48 -10.69
C SER A 168 13.42 -10.53 -9.60
N ASN A 169 14.05 -10.31 -8.44
CA ASN A 169 13.87 -11.14 -7.25
C ASN A 169 12.94 -10.47 -6.19
N TYR A 170 12.24 -9.39 -6.53
CA TYR A 170 11.32 -8.77 -5.61
C TYR A 170 10.12 -9.67 -5.34
N ARG A 171 9.67 -9.68 -4.09
CA ARG A 171 8.35 -10.23 -3.74
C ARG A 171 7.28 -9.42 -4.44
N VAL A 172 6.17 -10.07 -4.78
CA VAL A 172 5.07 -9.41 -5.47
C VAL A 172 3.75 -9.62 -4.76
N GLY A 173 2.86 -8.63 -4.93
CA GLY A 173 1.46 -8.75 -4.56
C GLY A 173 0.57 -8.30 -5.73
N TRP A 174 -0.56 -8.96 -5.91
CA TRP A 174 -1.55 -8.56 -6.90
C TRP A 174 -2.75 -7.92 -6.23
N VAL A 175 -3.08 -6.69 -6.63
CA VAL A 175 -4.28 -5.99 -6.18
C VAL A 175 -5.43 -6.41 -7.10
N LEU A 176 -6.41 -7.09 -6.53
CA LEU A 176 -7.51 -7.67 -7.30
C LEU A 176 -8.45 -6.59 -7.82
N PRO A 177 -8.75 -6.57 -9.12
CA PRO A 177 -9.80 -5.70 -9.65
C PRO A 177 -11.18 -6.12 -9.18
N GLU A 178 -11.39 -7.43 -9.00
CA GLU A 178 -12.65 -8.05 -8.58
C GLU A 178 -12.38 -9.33 -7.77
N TYR A 179 -13.31 -9.69 -6.87
CA TYR A 179 -13.27 -10.96 -6.15
C TYR A 179 -14.25 -11.94 -6.80
N ASN A 180 -13.76 -12.78 -7.72
CA ASN A 180 -14.56 -13.77 -8.44
C ASN A 180 -13.73 -15.00 -8.87
N SER A 181 -14.38 -16.02 -9.42
CA SER A 181 -13.70 -17.27 -9.82
C SER A 181 -12.61 -17.08 -10.87
N LEU A 182 -12.75 -16.13 -11.78
CA LEU A 182 -11.71 -15.85 -12.80
C LEU A 182 -10.45 -15.26 -12.17
N THR A 183 -10.61 -14.31 -11.24
CA THR A 183 -9.47 -13.74 -10.52
C THR A 183 -8.84 -14.76 -9.58
N SER A 184 -9.60 -15.68 -8.98
CA SER A 184 -9.06 -16.81 -8.21
C SER A 184 -8.14 -17.68 -9.06
N LEU A 185 -8.60 -18.13 -10.23
CA LEU A 185 -7.79 -18.93 -11.15
C LEU A 185 -6.51 -18.21 -11.60
N LYS A 186 -6.60 -16.90 -11.87
CA LYS A 186 -5.43 -16.08 -12.20
C LYS A 186 -4.46 -15.97 -11.02
N ALA A 187 -4.94 -15.82 -9.79
CA ALA A 187 -4.10 -15.78 -8.59
C ALA A 187 -3.38 -17.11 -8.37
N GLU A 188 -4.09 -18.25 -8.57
CA GLU A 188 -3.51 -19.60 -8.51
C GLU A 188 -2.40 -19.80 -9.56
N ALA A 189 -2.60 -19.26 -10.77
CA ALA A 189 -1.59 -19.35 -11.84
C ALA A 189 -0.40 -18.42 -11.62
N THR A 190 -0.61 -17.25 -10.96
CA THR A 190 0.43 -16.24 -10.72
C THR A 190 1.26 -16.54 -9.47
N VAL A 191 0.66 -17.15 -8.46
CA VAL A 191 1.26 -17.48 -7.16
C VAL A 191 2.00 -16.26 -6.55
N PRO A 192 1.35 -15.10 -6.37
CA PRO A 192 1.98 -13.95 -5.72
C PRO A 192 2.13 -14.22 -4.21
N GLN A 193 3.03 -13.51 -3.53
CA GLN A 193 3.17 -13.61 -2.08
C GLN A 193 2.03 -12.91 -1.33
N TYR A 194 1.40 -11.92 -1.96
CA TYR A 194 0.28 -11.17 -1.36
C TYR A 194 -0.87 -11.00 -2.37
N LEU A 195 -2.09 -11.04 -1.84
CA LEU A 195 -3.29 -10.61 -2.58
C LEU A 195 -3.93 -9.46 -1.82
N PHE A 196 -4.19 -8.38 -2.53
CA PHE A 196 -4.92 -7.21 -2.01
C PHE A 196 -6.34 -7.19 -2.58
N CYS A 197 -7.31 -6.83 -1.75
CA CYS A 197 -8.69 -6.67 -2.20
C CYS A 197 -9.42 -5.60 -1.40
N ASP A 198 -10.30 -4.85 -2.06
CA ASP A 198 -11.25 -3.97 -1.39
C ASP A 198 -12.25 -4.82 -0.58
N HIS A 199 -12.44 -4.47 0.70
CA HIS A 199 -13.40 -5.19 1.55
C HIS A 199 -14.83 -5.19 0.99
N GLN A 200 -15.19 -4.14 0.24
CA GLN A 200 -16.52 -4.00 -0.38
C GLN A 200 -16.75 -4.99 -1.52
N LYS A 201 -15.70 -5.55 -2.09
CA LYS A 201 -15.78 -6.57 -3.17
C LYS A 201 -15.84 -8.00 -2.63
N LEU A 202 -15.62 -8.19 -1.35
CA LEU A 202 -15.70 -9.51 -0.73
C LEU A 202 -17.14 -9.97 -0.61
N PRO A 203 -17.40 -11.29 -0.64
CA PRO A 203 -18.75 -11.83 -0.43
C PRO A 203 -19.33 -11.38 0.92
N ALA A 204 -20.57 -10.89 0.88
CA ALA A 204 -21.29 -10.42 2.07
C ALA A 204 -21.74 -11.55 3.00
N ASP A 205 -21.68 -12.80 2.54
CA ASP A 205 -22.11 -14.01 3.27
C ASP A 205 -21.15 -14.43 4.41
N GLY A 206 -20.06 -13.69 4.61
CA GLY A 206 -19.06 -14.00 5.63
C GLY A 206 -18.18 -15.21 5.32
N SER A 207 -18.25 -15.76 4.10
CA SER A 207 -17.44 -16.90 3.68
C SER A 207 -15.94 -16.63 3.84
N ARG A 208 -15.17 -17.71 4.07
CA ARG A 208 -13.71 -17.62 4.13
C ARG A 208 -13.13 -17.19 2.79
N LEU A 209 -12.04 -16.43 2.84
CA LEU A 209 -11.28 -16.05 1.66
C LEU A 209 -10.61 -17.28 1.01
N TRP A 210 -10.30 -17.17 -0.28
CA TRP A 210 -9.62 -18.27 -1.00
C TRP A 210 -8.32 -18.64 -0.31
N ARG A 211 -8.09 -19.93 -0.19
CA ARG A 211 -6.83 -20.46 0.33
C ARG A 211 -5.79 -20.51 -0.79
N GLY A 212 -4.56 -20.20 -0.44
CA GLY A 212 -3.43 -20.27 -1.37
C GLY A 212 -2.12 -19.95 -0.65
N PRO A 213 -1.01 -19.93 -1.35
CA PRO A 213 0.31 -19.66 -0.78
C PRO A 213 0.59 -18.16 -0.56
N TRP A 214 -0.44 -17.35 -0.55
CA TRP A 214 -0.37 -15.90 -0.36
C TRP A 214 -0.91 -15.46 0.99
N GLN A 215 -0.52 -14.25 1.39
CA GLN A 215 -1.15 -13.54 2.50
C GLN A 215 -2.18 -12.55 1.94
N TRP A 216 -3.34 -12.47 2.60
CA TRP A 216 -4.38 -11.50 2.25
C TRP A 216 -4.14 -10.18 2.96
N ALA A 217 -4.23 -9.08 2.19
CA ALA A 217 -4.30 -7.70 2.66
C ALA A 217 -5.63 -7.09 2.18
N ILE A 218 -6.44 -6.62 3.10
CA ILE A 218 -7.78 -6.09 2.78
C ILE A 218 -7.83 -4.61 3.12
N TYR A 219 -8.26 -3.80 2.16
CA TYR A 219 -8.40 -2.34 2.24
C TYR A 219 -9.83 -1.89 1.92
N GLU A 220 -10.28 -0.70 2.16
CA GLU A 220 -9.84 0.25 3.18
C GLU A 220 -10.67 -0.01 4.44
N VAL A 221 -10.05 -0.29 5.57
CA VAL A 221 -10.75 -0.68 6.80
C VAL A 221 -10.42 0.29 7.93
N THR A 222 -11.46 0.85 8.57
CA THR A 222 -11.33 1.87 9.61
C THR A 222 -11.95 1.48 10.96
N SER A 223 -12.45 0.23 11.10
CA SER A 223 -12.99 -0.27 12.37
C SER A 223 -12.33 -1.58 12.80
N ALA A 224 -12.06 -1.70 14.10
CA ALA A 224 -11.47 -2.91 14.67
C ALA A 224 -12.39 -4.11 14.56
N GLU A 225 -13.70 -3.92 14.69
CA GLU A 225 -14.69 -4.97 14.57
C GLU A 225 -14.66 -5.61 13.18
N LEU A 226 -14.63 -4.76 12.12
CA LEU A 226 -14.50 -5.25 10.75
C LEU A 226 -13.14 -5.92 10.52
N ALA A 227 -12.05 -5.36 11.05
CA ALA A 227 -10.72 -5.93 10.94
C ALA A 227 -10.65 -7.34 11.55
N VAL A 228 -11.21 -7.54 12.74
CA VAL A 228 -11.28 -8.85 13.42
C VAL A 228 -12.17 -9.81 12.64
N HIS A 229 -13.34 -9.37 12.19
CA HIS A 229 -14.23 -10.20 11.37
C HIS A 229 -13.52 -10.67 10.08
N LEU A 230 -12.78 -9.79 9.40
CA LEU A 230 -12.01 -10.16 8.20
C LEU A 230 -10.87 -11.12 8.53
N PHE A 231 -10.21 -10.95 9.69
CA PHE A 231 -9.17 -11.85 10.17
C PHE A 231 -9.71 -13.28 10.39
N GLU A 232 -10.90 -13.44 10.96
CA GLU A 232 -11.58 -14.73 11.12
C GLU A 232 -11.91 -15.40 9.77
N ARG A 233 -12.10 -14.60 8.71
CA ARG A 233 -12.28 -15.06 7.34
C ARG A 233 -10.97 -15.46 6.63
N GLY A 234 -9.82 -15.22 7.25
CA GLY A 234 -8.50 -15.62 6.73
C GLY A 234 -7.65 -14.47 6.21
N THR A 235 -7.98 -13.21 6.53
CA THR A 235 -7.12 -12.06 6.24
C THR A 235 -5.92 -12.05 7.18
N HIS A 236 -4.74 -11.68 6.68
CA HIS A 236 -3.53 -11.53 7.48
C HIS A 236 -3.24 -10.07 7.80
N LEU A 237 -3.45 -9.20 6.82
CA LEU A 237 -3.13 -7.78 6.86
C LEU A 237 -4.38 -6.94 6.62
N ILE A 238 -4.54 -5.89 7.39
CA ILE A 238 -5.60 -4.89 7.24
C ILE A 238 -4.96 -3.56 6.88
N GLU A 239 -5.32 -3.03 5.74
CA GLU A 239 -4.81 -1.76 5.24
C GLU A 239 -5.76 -0.62 5.57
N THR A 240 -5.18 0.47 6.10
CA THR A 240 -5.94 1.60 6.62
C THR A 240 -5.20 2.93 6.49
N MET A 241 -5.92 3.99 6.13
CA MET A 241 -5.45 5.37 6.24
C MET A 241 -5.42 5.88 7.68
N GLU A 242 -6.13 5.22 8.62
CA GLU A 242 -6.28 5.63 10.01
C GLU A 242 -5.38 4.84 10.97
N ILE A 243 -4.11 4.66 10.63
CA ILE A 243 -3.19 3.76 11.35
C ILE A 243 -3.15 3.99 12.86
N ARG A 244 -3.09 5.24 13.33
CA ARG A 244 -3.08 5.57 14.78
C ARG A 244 -4.37 5.13 15.46
N SER A 245 -5.51 5.46 14.86
CA SER A 245 -6.83 5.12 15.37
C SER A 245 -6.99 3.60 15.45
N MET A 246 -6.65 2.90 14.38
CA MET A 246 -6.78 1.44 14.28
C MET A 246 -5.85 0.70 15.25
N LEU A 247 -4.61 1.15 15.44
CA LEU A 247 -3.71 0.59 16.46
C LEU A 247 -4.32 0.70 17.87
N ARG A 248 -4.94 1.85 18.20
CA ARG A 248 -5.62 2.05 19.48
C ARG A 248 -6.86 1.18 19.61
N GLN A 249 -7.69 1.11 18.58
CA GLN A 249 -8.92 0.32 18.57
C GLN A 249 -8.63 -1.18 18.76
N LEU A 250 -7.64 -1.74 18.04
CA LEU A 250 -7.27 -3.15 18.17
C LEU A 250 -6.70 -3.48 19.55
N ARG A 251 -5.88 -2.61 20.16
CA ARG A 251 -5.41 -2.79 21.54
C ARG A 251 -6.59 -2.81 22.53
N ASN A 252 -7.56 -1.92 22.37
CA ASN A 252 -8.75 -1.87 23.21
C ASN A 252 -9.64 -3.13 23.02
N TYR A 253 -9.74 -3.60 21.77
CA TYR A 253 -10.48 -4.82 21.45
C TYR A 253 -9.85 -6.04 22.17
N GLN A 254 -8.52 -6.19 22.10
CA GLN A 254 -7.78 -7.24 22.76
C GLN A 254 -7.93 -7.18 24.29
N SER A 255 -7.89 -5.99 24.88
CA SER A 255 -8.08 -5.80 26.33
C SER A 255 -9.48 -6.19 26.82
N ARG A 256 -10.49 -6.05 25.99
CA ARG A 256 -11.90 -6.41 26.30
C ARG A 256 -12.20 -7.88 26.05
N ASN A 257 -11.42 -8.56 25.21
CA ASN A 257 -11.58 -9.95 24.82
C ASN A 257 -10.23 -10.66 25.02
N PRO A 258 -9.79 -10.83 26.30
CA PRO A 258 -8.57 -11.56 26.57
C PRO A 258 -8.73 -13.02 26.13
N ALA A 259 -7.66 -13.63 25.64
CA ALA A 259 -7.62 -14.98 25.10
C ALA A 259 -7.89 -16.04 26.16
#